data_1c44ac27d0551d199cbce49307943e1a
#
_entry.id   1c44ac27d0551d199cbce49307943e1a
#
_cell.length_a   1.000
_cell.length_b   1.000
_cell.length_c   1.000
_cell.angle_alpha   90.00
_cell.angle_beta   90.00
_cell.angle_gamma   90.00
#
_symmetry.space_group_name_H-M   'P 1'
#
loop_
_entity.id
_entity.type
_entity.pdbx_description
1 polymer ?
#
loop_
_entity_poly.entity_id
_entity_poly.type
_entity_poly.pdbx_seq_one_letter_code
_entity_poly.pdbx_strand_id
1 'polypeptide(L)'
;IGFEGDIIDKIVENGFITPSNQVLDVGVNEDLVNLFYTAIRVAKEDKTAAQQNLAGITFNILGFILSMAQNKNFETKETAQIIERAKVIMLENINREIDTKGIAANLGISYSLFRKTFKEYTGYAPAQYFQELKLRRAKELLAETNYSVKEISYELDFNSYEYFLSFFKKKVGITP
;
A
#
# COMPACT_ATOMS: atom_id res chain seq x y z
N ILE A 1 -16.97 -14.77 12.45
CA ILE A 1 -17.42 -13.47 11.93
C ILE A 1 -17.82 -13.70 10.48
N GLY A 2 -19.08 -13.46 10.14
CA GLY A 2 -19.56 -13.41 8.76
C GLY A 2 -19.68 -11.96 8.33
N PHE A 3 -19.42 -11.68 7.07
CA PHE A 3 -19.59 -10.35 6.47
C PHE A 3 -19.94 -10.49 4.99
N GLU A 4 -20.71 -9.54 4.49
CA GLU A 4 -21.14 -9.45 3.10
C GLU A 4 -21.16 -7.98 2.65
N GLY A 5 -21.20 -7.74 1.36
CA GLY A 5 -21.29 -6.40 0.77
C GLY A 5 -20.36 -6.19 -0.41
N ASP A 6 -20.56 -5.12 -1.16
CA ASP A 6 -19.90 -4.78 -2.43
C ASP A 6 -18.36 -4.79 -2.37
N ILE A 7 -17.79 -4.54 -1.18
CA ILE A 7 -16.34 -4.52 -1.03
C ILE A 7 -15.75 -5.94 -1.11
N ILE A 8 -16.52 -6.95 -0.71
CA ILE A 8 -16.09 -8.34 -0.80
C ILE A 8 -16.05 -8.79 -2.24
N ASP A 9 -17.04 -8.39 -3.02
CA ASP A 9 -17.09 -8.67 -4.46
C ASP A 9 -15.83 -8.07 -5.13
N LYS A 10 -15.46 -6.84 -4.79
CA LYS A 10 -14.23 -6.21 -5.27
C LYS A 10 -12.94 -6.92 -4.84
N ILE A 11 -12.90 -7.46 -3.63
CA ILE A 11 -11.75 -8.24 -3.13
C ILE A 11 -11.62 -9.54 -3.96
N VAL A 12 -12.73 -10.19 -4.26
CA VAL A 12 -12.78 -11.41 -5.10
C VAL A 12 -12.42 -11.07 -6.55
N GLU A 13 -13.02 -10.04 -7.14
CA GLU A 13 -12.74 -9.58 -8.51
C GLU A 13 -11.27 -9.20 -8.72
N ASN A 14 -10.63 -8.61 -7.71
CA ASN A 14 -9.21 -8.27 -7.74
C ASN A 14 -8.28 -9.47 -7.43
N GLY A 15 -8.83 -10.68 -7.23
CA GLY A 15 -8.05 -11.90 -7.05
C GLY A 15 -7.41 -12.08 -5.68
N PHE A 16 -7.79 -11.28 -4.67
CA PHE A 16 -7.28 -11.46 -3.30
C PHE A 16 -7.84 -12.72 -2.64
N ILE A 17 -9.07 -13.10 -2.98
CA ILE A 17 -9.70 -14.35 -2.58
C ILE A 17 -10.11 -15.08 -3.87
N THR A 18 -9.70 -16.33 -4.00
CA THR A 18 -10.02 -17.16 -5.16
C THR A 18 -10.61 -18.50 -4.70
N PRO A 19 -11.33 -19.25 -5.58
CA PRO A 19 -11.83 -20.57 -5.23
C PRO A 19 -10.73 -21.55 -4.77
N SER A 20 -9.48 -21.32 -5.17
CA SER A 20 -8.34 -22.18 -4.81
C SER A 20 -7.68 -21.81 -3.46
N ASN A 21 -8.00 -20.63 -2.88
CA ASN A 21 -7.42 -20.17 -1.61
C ASN A 21 -8.49 -19.74 -0.58
N GLN A 22 -9.60 -20.49 -0.51
CA GLN A 22 -10.69 -20.23 0.44
C GLN A 22 -10.30 -20.47 1.90
N VAL A 23 -9.30 -21.30 2.14
CA VAL A 23 -8.74 -21.56 3.47
C VAL A 23 -7.33 -21.03 3.52
N LEU A 24 -7.09 -20.07 4.41
CA LEU A 24 -5.80 -19.43 4.60
C LEU A 24 -5.24 -19.86 5.96
N ASP A 25 -4.16 -20.64 5.92
CA ASP A 25 -3.38 -20.93 7.13
C ASP A 25 -2.44 -19.75 7.42
N VAL A 26 -2.77 -18.95 8.42
CA VAL A 26 -1.99 -17.77 8.85
C VAL A 26 -1.10 -18.05 10.06
N GLY A 27 -1.08 -19.31 10.54
CA GLY A 27 -0.37 -19.68 11.77
C GLY A 27 -0.98 -19.01 13.01
N VAL A 28 -0.25 -19.06 14.11
CA VAL A 28 -0.60 -18.35 15.35
C VAL A 28 0.04 -16.97 15.32
N ASN A 29 -0.79 -15.93 15.33
CA ASN A 29 -0.36 -14.53 15.34
C ASN A 29 -1.09 -13.77 16.45
N GLU A 30 -0.34 -13.17 17.36
CA GLU A 30 -0.87 -12.50 18.55
C GLU A 30 -1.72 -11.29 18.19
N ASP A 31 -1.32 -10.48 17.20
CA ASP A 31 -2.08 -9.30 16.76
C ASP A 31 -3.43 -9.70 16.18
N LEU A 32 -3.47 -10.75 15.37
CA LEU A 32 -4.71 -11.28 14.81
C LEU A 32 -5.64 -11.80 15.91
N VAL A 33 -5.11 -12.52 16.89
CA VAL A 33 -5.87 -13.01 18.05
C VAL A 33 -6.45 -11.83 18.84
N ASN A 34 -5.67 -10.78 19.08
CA ASN A 34 -6.12 -9.56 19.76
C ASN A 34 -7.22 -8.82 19.02
N LEU A 35 -7.20 -8.80 17.69
CA LEU A 35 -8.29 -8.24 16.88
C LEU A 35 -9.59 -9.02 17.07
N PHE A 36 -9.55 -10.37 17.13
CA PHE A 36 -10.73 -11.18 17.42
C PHE A 36 -11.26 -10.95 18.85
N TYR A 37 -10.38 -10.87 19.85
CA TYR A 37 -10.80 -10.52 21.22
C TYR A 37 -11.45 -9.13 21.27
N THR A 38 -10.92 -8.17 20.55
CA THR A 38 -11.50 -6.83 20.47
C THR A 38 -12.89 -6.86 19.82
N ALA A 39 -13.07 -7.60 18.74
CA ALA A 39 -14.39 -7.77 18.11
C ALA A 39 -15.40 -8.42 19.08
N ILE A 40 -15.01 -9.47 19.78
CA ILE A 40 -15.87 -10.16 20.76
C ILE A 40 -16.26 -9.21 21.90
N ARG A 41 -15.32 -8.42 22.40
CA ARG A 41 -15.58 -7.43 23.46
C ARG A 41 -16.57 -6.37 22.99
N VAL A 42 -16.36 -5.77 21.81
CA VAL A 42 -17.26 -4.75 21.25
C VAL A 42 -18.67 -5.30 21.04
N ALA A 43 -18.79 -6.55 20.54
CA ALA A 43 -20.07 -7.22 20.35
C ALA A 43 -20.81 -7.48 21.69
N LYS A 44 -20.07 -7.80 22.76
CA LYS A 44 -20.67 -8.02 24.09
C LYS A 44 -21.09 -6.75 24.80
N GLU A 45 -20.34 -5.66 24.60
CA GLU A 45 -20.64 -4.36 25.23
C GLU A 45 -21.87 -3.67 24.62
N ASP A 46 -22.19 -3.99 23.38
CA ASP A 46 -23.37 -3.49 22.60
C ASP A 46 -23.64 -1.98 22.77
N LYS A 47 -22.57 -1.18 22.76
CA LYS A 47 -22.65 0.29 22.90
C LYS A 47 -23.13 0.95 21.61
N THR A 48 -23.51 2.21 21.71
CA THR A 48 -23.83 3.06 20.55
C THR A 48 -22.72 2.95 19.49
N ALA A 49 -23.10 2.72 18.22
CA ALA A 49 -22.20 2.50 17.08
C ALA A 49 -21.34 1.22 17.16
N ALA A 50 -21.76 0.21 17.95
CA ALA A 50 -21.05 -1.09 18.00
C ALA A 50 -20.96 -1.75 16.63
N GLN A 51 -21.99 -1.64 15.80
CA GLN A 51 -22.03 -2.19 14.43
C GLN A 51 -20.93 -1.57 13.54
N GLN A 52 -20.78 -0.24 13.55
CA GLN A 52 -19.76 0.47 12.77
C GLN A 52 -18.35 0.13 13.26
N ASN A 53 -18.17 -0.01 14.57
CA ASN A 53 -16.91 -0.42 15.15
C ASN A 53 -16.56 -1.86 14.77
N LEU A 54 -17.52 -2.79 14.84
CA LEU A 54 -17.34 -4.18 14.40
C LEU A 54 -17.00 -4.28 12.91
N ALA A 55 -17.64 -3.47 12.06
CA ALA A 55 -17.30 -3.38 10.64
C ALA A 55 -15.82 -2.98 10.45
N GLY A 56 -15.36 -1.93 11.13
CA GLY A 56 -13.96 -1.49 11.09
C GLY A 56 -12.98 -2.56 11.55
N ILE A 57 -13.27 -3.27 12.64
CA ILE A 57 -12.43 -4.37 13.15
C ILE A 57 -12.42 -5.52 12.15
N THR A 58 -13.56 -5.86 11.54
CA THR A 58 -13.67 -6.93 10.54
C THR A 58 -12.82 -6.62 9.31
N PHE A 59 -12.82 -5.37 8.83
CA PHE A 59 -11.93 -4.95 7.75
C PHE A 59 -10.46 -5.04 8.13
N ASN A 60 -10.13 -4.70 9.37
CA ASN A 60 -8.75 -4.83 9.84
C ASN A 60 -8.30 -6.29 9.88
N ILE A 61 -9.15 -7.20 10.41
CA ILE A 61 -8.91 -8.66 10.41
C ILE A 61 -8.71 -9.17 8.97
N LEU A 62 -9.59 -8.78 8.05
CA LEU A 62 -9.51 -9.21 6.65
C LEU A 62 -8.21 -8.72 5.98
N GLY A 63 -7.88 -7.44 6.12
CA GLY A 63 -6.64 -6.87 5.59
C GLY A 63 -5.41 -7.56 6.16
N PHE A 64 -5.41 -7.88 7.46
CA PHE A 64 -4.33 -8.58 8.12
C PHE A 64 -4.14 -10.00 7.57
N ILE A 65 -5.23 -10.78 7.44
CA ILE A 65 -5.22 -12.14 6.89
C ILE A 65 -4.73 -12.14 5.43
N LEU A 66 -5.25 -11.22 4.60
CA LEU A 66 -4.85 -11.11 3.20
C LEU A 66 -3.37 -10.73 3.05
N SER A 67 -2.88 -9.82 3.90
CA SER A 67 -1.47 -9.46 3.95
C SER A 67 -0.58 -10.66 4.30
N MET A 68 -0.96 -11.44 5.31
CA MET A 68 -0.22 -12.65 5.71
C MET A 68 -0.22 -13.72 4.61
N ALA A 69 -1.38 -13.91 3.95
CA ALA A 69 -1.51 -14.87 2.86
C ALA A 69 -0.64 -14.48 1.65
N GLN A 70 -0.59 -13.19 1.32
CA GLN A 70 0.30 -12.70 0.27
C GLN A 70 1.77 -12.86 0.65
N ASN A 71 2.15 -12.57 1.90
CA ASN A 71 3.53 -12.72 2.37
C ASN A 71 4.01 -14.18 2.35
N LYS A 72 3.12 -15.17 2.57
CA LYS A 72 3.46 -16.60 2.40
C LYS A 72 3.79 -16.98 0.95
N ASN A 73 3.16 -16.32 -0.04
CA ASN A 73 3.47 -16.53 -1.46
C ASN A 73 4.82 -15.92 -1.91
N PHE A 74 5.42 -15.03 -1.07
CA PHE A 74 6.79 -14.54 -1.25
C PHE A 74 7.76 -15.49 -0.53
N GLU A 75 7.82 -16.73 -1.02
CA GLU A 75 8.51 -17.87 -0.39
C GLU A 75 10.03 -17.77 -0.28
N THR A 76 10.63 -16.65 -0.65
CA THR A 76 12.03 -16.44 -0.31
C THR A 76 12.20 -15.10 0.41
N LYS A 77 12.80 -15.19 1.60
CA LYS A 77 13.34 -14.05 2.37
C LYS A 77 14.12 -13.07 1.47
N GLU A 78 14.68 -13.60 0.39
CA GLU A 78 15.45 -12.91 -0.65
C GLU A 78 14.59 -11.99 -1.53
N THR A 79 13.40 -12.44 -1.96
CA THR A 79 12.49 -11.64 -2.79
C THR A 79 11.95 -10.43 -2.00
N ALA A 80 11.53 -10.63 -0.76
CA ALA A 80 11.10 -9.53 0.11
C ALA A 80 12.23 -8.52 0.33
N GLN A 81 13.47 -8.99 0.56
CA GLN A 81 14.64 -8.12 0.71
C GLN A 81 14.93 -7.30 -0.55
N ILE A 82 14.79 -7.89 -1.74
CA ILE A 82 14.94 -7.19 -3.02
C ILE A 82 13.94 -6.03 -3.12
N ILE A 83 12.67 -6.28 -2.79
CA ILE A 83 11.62 -5.24 -2.87
C ILE A 83 11.86 -4.15 -1.82
N GLU A 84 12.24 -4.49 -0.59
CA GLU A 84 12.55 -3.48 0.43
C GLU A 84 13.77 -2.63 0.02
N ARG A 85 14.81 -3.22 -0.56
CA ARG A 85 15.94 -2.45 -1.13
C ARG A 85 15.49 -1.52 -2.25
N ALA A 86 14.62 -1.99 -3.16
CA ALA A 86 14.06 -1.13 -4.21
C ALA A 86 13.32 0.08 -3.63
N LYS A 87 12.51 -0.12 -2.58
CA LYS A 87 11.79 0.97 -1.89
C LYS A 87 12.73 1.99 -1.26
N VAL A 88 13.83 1.52 -0.65
CA VAL A 88 14.87 2.41 -0.11
C VAL A 88 15.52 3.23 -1.23
N ILE A 89 15.94 2.59 -2.33
CA ILE A 89 16.52 3.29 -3.49
C ILE A 89 15.55 4.35 -4.05
N MET A 90 14.26 4.03 -4.14
CA MET A 90 13.23 4.96 -4.58
C MET A 90 13.10 6.16 -3.62
N LEU A 91 13.12 5.92 -2.32
CA LEU A 91 13.02 6.97 -1.32
C LEU A 91 14.24 7.90 -1.33
N GLU A 92 15.44 7.35 -1.43
CA GLU A 92 16.70 8.11 -1.52
C GLU A 92 16.79 8.97 -2.79
N ASN A 93 16.09 8.59 -3.85
CA ASN A 93 16.06 9.30 -5.12
C ASN A 93 14.73 10.02 -5.39
N ILE A 94 13.97 10.36 -4.35
CA ILE A 94 12.65 10.97 -4.48
C ILE A 94 12.67 12.32 -5.21
N ASN A 95 13.81 13.01 -5.16
CA ASN A 95 14.06 14.32 -5.76
C ASN A 95 14.63 14.21 -7.19
N ARG A 96 14.47 13.07 -7.85
CA ARG A 96 15.02 12.82 -9.20
C ARG A 96 14.02 12.06 -10.04
N GLU A 97 14.28 11.98 -11.34
CA GLU A 97 13.59 11.05 -12.23
C GLU A 97 13.99 9.61 -11.88
N ILE A 98 13.00 8.70 -11.92
CA ILE A 98 13.24 7.32 -11.56
C ILE A 98 13.55 6.44 -12.78
N ASP A 99 14.67 5.75 -12.74
CA ASP A 99 14.98 4.65 -13.66
C ASP A 99 14.65 3.29 -13.03
N THR A 100 13.41 2.85 -13.20
CA THR A 100 12.96 1.54 -12.68
C THR A 100 13.66 0.35 -13.32
N LYS A 101 14.19 0.49 -14.56
CA LYS A 101 14.98 -0.55 -15.22
C LYS A 101 16.38 -0.62 -14.62
N GLY A 102 16.99 0.53 -14.37
CA GLY A 102 18.28 0.62 -13.69
C GLY A 102 18.20 0.07 -12.26
N ILE A 103 17.10 0.30 -11.53
CA ILE A 103 16.87 -0.31 -10.22
C ILE A 103 16.86 -1.84 -10.33
N ALA A 104 16.10 -2.41 -11.27
CA ALA A 104 16.06 -3.85 -11.46
C ALA A 104 17.44 -4.44 -11.78
N ALA A 105 18.21 -3.79 -12.67
CA ALA A 105 19.56 -4.19 -13.01
C ALA A 105 20.51 -4.15 -11.79
N ASN A 106 20.45 -3.09 -10.98
CA ASN A 106 21.23 -2.95 -9.75
C ASN A 106 20.90 -4.05 -8.72
N LEU A 107 19.64 -4.50 -8.69
CA LEU A 107 19.19 -5.58 -7.82
C LEU A 107 19.45 -7.00 -8.40
N GLY A 108 20.05 -7.10 -9.59
CA GLY A 108 20.43 -8.36 -10.22
C GLY A 108 19.25 -9.17 -10.77
N ILE A 109 18.11 -8.54 -11.05
CA ILE A 109 16.91 -9.21 -11.56
C ILE A 109 16.43 -8.59 -12.88
N SER A 110 15.72 -9.38 -13.68
CA SER A 110 15.11 -8.87 -14.91
C SER A 110 14.01 -7.85 -14.58
N TYR A 111 13.87 -6.82 -15.42
CA TYR A 111 12.83 -5.79 -15.23
C TYR A 111 11.41 -6.38 -15.22
N SER A 112 11.16 -7.40 -16.03
CA SER A 112 9.86 -8.08 -16.06
C SER A 112 9.54 -8.74 -14.73
N LEU A 113 10.49 -9.48 -14.16
CA LEU A 113 10.36 -10.10 -12.84
C LEU A 113 10.20 -9.03 -11.76
N PHE A 114 11.07 -8.00 -11.75
CA PHE A 114 10.98 -6.88 -10.81
C PHE A 114 9.60 -6.25 -10.81
N ARG A 115 9.08 -5.88 -12.00
CA ARG A 115 7.77 -5.22 -12.12
C ARG A 115 6.63 -6.09 -11.60
N LYS A 116 6.64 -7.40 -11.92
CA LYS A 116 5.65 -8.36 -11.46
C LYS A 116 5.68 -8.48 -9.94
N THR A 117 6.84 -8.84 -9.40
CA THR A 117 7.04 -9.09 -7.97
C THR A 117 6.80 -7.84 -7.13
N PHE A 118 7.28 -6.68 -7.60
CA PHE A 118 7.05 -5.40 -6.92
C PHE A 118 5.56 -5.06 -6.83
N LYS A 119 4.80 -5.29 -7.92
CA LYS A 119 3.36 -5.07 -7.92
C LYS A 119 2.63 -6.06 -7.00
N GLU A 120 3.02 -7.31 -7.01
CA GLU A 120 2.45 -8.34 -6.13
C GLU A 120 2.70 -8.01 -4.65
N TYR A 121 3.90 -7.52 -4.33
CA TYR A 121 4.29 -7.18 -2.95
C TYR A 121 3.67 -5.86 -2.45
N THR A 122 3.63 -4.83 -3.29
CA THR A 122 3.24 -3.46 -2.87
C THR A 122 1.82 -3.07 -3.29
N GLY A 123 1.19 -3.83 -4.18
CA GLY A 123 -0.07 -3.47 -4.83
C GLY A 123 0.09 -2.49 -6.00
N TYR A 124 1.27 -1.90 -6.21
CA TYR A 124 1.55 -0.90 -7.22
C TYR A 124 2.67 -1.33 -8.18
N ALA A 125 2.57 -0.99 -9.46
CA ALA A 125 3.73 -1.05 -10.33
C ALA A 125 4.82 -0.08 -9.84
N PRO A 126 6.15 -0.37 -10.06
CA PRO A 126 7.24 0.45 -9.52
C PRO A 126 7.12 1.95 -9.77
N ALA A 127 6.79 2.35 -11.01
CA ALA A 127 6.60 3.75 -11.35
C ALA A 127 5.39 4.38 -10.65
N GLN A 128 4.30 3.63 -10.47
CA GLN A 128 3.12 4.09 -9.73
C GLN A 128 3.45 4.28 -8.24
N TYR A 129 4.16 3.33 -7.65
CA TYR A 129 4.61 3.43 -6.26
C TYR A 129 5.47 4.67 -6.03
N PHE A 130 6.38 4.96 -6.96
CA PHE A 130 7.22 6.16 -6.87
C PHE A 130 6.40 7.45 -6.95
N GLN A 131 5.36 7.49 -7.78
CA GLN A 131 4.43 8.61 -7.82
C GLN A 131 3.68 8.79 -6.49
N GLU A 132 3.28 7.70 -5.84
CA GLU A 132 2.65 7.77 -4.50
C GLU A 132 3.64 8.26 -3.43
N LEU A 133 4.92 7.87 -3.51
CA LEU A 133 5.96 8.42 -2.65
C LEU A 133 6.11 9.93 -2.84
N LYS A 134 6.23 10.42 -4.08
CA LYS A 134 6.30 11.86 -4.39
C LYS A 134 5.07 12.60 -3.88
N LEU A 135 3.88 12.03 -4.04
CA LEU A 135 2.63 12.62 -3.52
C LEU A 135 2.64 12.74 -2.00
N ARG A 136 3.08 11.69 -1.30
CA ARG A 136 3.19 11.70 0.16
C ARG A 136 4.15 12.79 0.61
N ARG A 137 5.33 12.83 0.00
CA ARG A 137 6.34 13.84 0.31
C ARG A 137 5.87 15.26 0.02
N ALA A 138 5.12 15.47 -1.06
CA ALA A 138 4.51 16.77 -1.36
C ALA A 138 3.54 17.21 -0.25
N LYS A 139 2.70 16.30 0.25
CA LYS A 139 1.78 16.60 1.36
C LYS A 139 2.51 16.94 2.65
N GLU A 140 3.60 16.24 2.96
CA GLU A 140 4.45 16.55 4.12
C GLU A 140 5.07 17.95 3.99
N LEU A 141 5.67 18.27 2.84
CA LEU A 141 6.28 19.57 2.60
C LEU A 141 5.26 20.72 2.67
N LEU A 142 4.05 20.51 2.14
CA LEU A 142 2.96 21.49 2.24
C LEU A 142 2.50 21.73 3.68
N ALA A 143 2.55 20.72 4.54
CA ALA A 143 2.08 20.81 5.92
C ALA A 143 3.16 21.30 6.90
N GLU A 144 4.43 21.00 6.63
CA GLU A 144 5.51 21.14 7.61
C GLU A 144 6.52 22.25 7.26
N THR A 145 6.44 22.83 6.06
CA THR A 145 7.40 23.84 5.61
C THR A 145 6.72 25.11 5.12
N ASN A 146 7.50 26.18 4.97
CA ASN A 146 7.05 27.43 4.35
C ASN A 146 7.36 27.46 2.83
N TYR A 147 7.62 26.31 2.22
CA TYR A 147 7.87 26.25 0.78
C TYR A 147 6.60 26.61 0.01
N SER A 148 6.78 27.42 -1.02
CA SER A 148 5.70 27.64 -1.99
C SER A 148 5.42 26.35 -2.78
N VAL A 149 4.21 26.22 -3.29
CA VAL A 149 3.81 25.10 -4.13
C VAL A 149 4.76 24.89 -5.32
N LYS A 150 5.29 26.02 -5.85
CA LYS A 150 6.26 26.01 -6.95
C LYS A 150 7.63 25.44 -6.52
N GLU A 151 8.11 25.84 -5.36
CA GLU A 151 9.36 25.28 -4.79
C GLU A 151 9.22 23.78 -4.54
N ILE A 152 8.10 23.32 -3.99
CA ILE A 152 7.82 21.89 -3.78
C ILE A 152 7.84 21.12 -5.10
N SER A 153 7.29 21.69 -6.19
CA SER A 153 7.30 21.04 -7.48
C SER A 153 8.72 20.84 -8.04
N TYR A 154 9.61 21.79 -7.81
CA TYR A 154 11.02 21.69 -8.20
C TYR A 154 11.81 20.77 -7.27
N GLU A 155 11.60 20.87 -5.96
CA GLU A 155 12.26 20.02 -4.97
C GLU A 155 11.99 18.53 -5.22
N LEU A 156 10.80 18.21 -5.69
CA LEU A 156 10.40 16.83 -6.01
C LEU A 156 10.63 16.48 -7.49
N ASP A 157 11.36 17.31 -8.24
CA ASP A 157 11.71 17.07 -9.64
C ASP A 157 10.49 16.66 -10.50
N PHE A 158 9.43 17.47 -10.45
CA PHE A 158 8.35 17.38 -11.40
C PHE A 158 8.72 18.13 -12.69
N ASN A 159 8.37 17.56 -13.84
CA ASN A 159 8.71 18.08 -15.18
C ASN A 159 8.26 19.55 -15.39
N SER A 160 7.17 19.94 -14.73
CA SER A 160 6.74 21.34 -14.67
C SER A 160 5.83 21.58 -13.47
N TYR A 161 5.70 22.84 -13.08
CA TYR A 161 4.77 23.26 -12.04
C TYR A 161 3.30 22.94 -12.41
N GLU A 162 2.91 23.13 -13.66
CA GLU A 162 1.56 22.86 -14.17
C GLU A 162 1.26 21.37 -14.13
N TYR A 163 2.25 20.54 -14.45
CA TYR A 163 2.11 19.09 -14.32
C TYR A 163 1.93 18.67 -12.87
N PHE A 164 2.69 19.25 -11.95
CA PHE A 164 2.53 19.00 -10.52
C PHE A 164 1.13 19.36 -10.02
N LEU A 165 0.60 20.54 -10.36
CA LEU A 165 -0.75 20.94 -9.98
C LEU A 165 -1.82 19.97 -10.48
N SER A 166 -1.72 19.57 -11.75
CA SER A 166 -2.64 18.62 -12.36
C SER A 166 -2.57 17.24 -11.73
N PHE A 167 -1.35 16.77 -11.48
CA PHE A 167 -1.08 15.50 -10.82
C PHE A 167 -1.65 15.49 -9.39
N PHE A 168 -1.34 16.51 -8.59
CA PHE A 168 -1.81 16.61 -7.21
C PHE A 168 -3.34 16.67 -7.14
N LYS A 169 -3.97 17.55 -7.94
CA LYS A 169 -5.44 17.65 -8.02
C LYS A 169 -6.09 16.32 -8.44
N LYS A 170 -5.52 15.64 -9.42
CA LYS A 170 -6.03 14.32 -9.86
C LYS A 170 -5.98 13.28 -8.75
N LYS A 171 -4.95 13.30 -7.91
CA LYS A 171 -4.73 12.30 -6.85
C LYS A 171 -5.45 12.63 -5.54
N VAL A 172 -5.56 13.91 -5.19
CA VAL A 172 -6.09 14.36 -3.89
C VAL A 172 -7.52 14.91 -4.01
N GLY A 173 -7.93 15.31 -5.20
CA GLY A 173 -9.23 15.92 -5.48
C GLY A 173 -9.25 17.44 -5.33
N ILE A 174 -8.27 18.03 -4.66
CA ILE A 174 -8.10 19.47 -4.45
C ILE A 174 -6.73 19.94 -4.94
N THR A 175 -6.58 21.25 -5.15
CA THR A 175 -5.26 21.85 -5.43
C THR A 175 -4.38 21.87 -4.20
N PRO A 176 -3.05 21.81 -4.36
CA PRO A 176 -2.11 21.92 -3.25
C PRO A 176 -2.12 23.28 -2.58
#